data_ba8e2fda2e7706dd5d0155cda7f18395
#
_entry.id   ba8e2fda2e7706dd5d0155cda7f18395
#
_cell.length_a   1.000
_cell.length_b   1.000
_cell.length_c   1.000
_cell.angle_alpha   90.00
_cell.angle_beta   90.00
_cell.angle_gamma   90.00
#
_symmetry.space_group_name_H-M   'P 1'
#
loop_
_entity.id
_entity.type
_entity.pdbx_description
1 polymer ?
#
loop_
_entity_poly.entity_id
_entity_poly.type
_entity_poly.pdbx_seq_one_letter_code
_entity_poly.pdbx_strand_id
1 'polypeptide(L)' 'RVIDPDLAAESLMQGHNPLSEREQQVLRLVEGGASMTAIASELFLSVGTVRNHVSSAIGKTGAANRTEAAVTARQRGWL' A
#
# COMPACT_ATOMS: atom_id res chain seq x y z
N ARG A 1 -19.85 -3.16 24.04
CA ARG A 1 -19.43 -1.80 23.86
C ARG A 1 -20.15 -1.13 22.70
N VAL A 2 -20.56 0.05 22.94
CA VAL A 2 -21.12 0.84 21.85
C VAL A 2 -19.97 1.32 20.98
N ILE A 3 -20.08 1.08 19.69
CA ILE A 3 -19.10 1.59 18.76
C ILE A 3 -19.27 3.10 18.71
N ASP A 4 -18.16 3.81 18.87
CA ASP A 4 -18.17 5.25 18.71
C ASP A 4 -18.66 5.56 17.30
N PRO A 5 -19.78 6.28 17.14
CA PRO A 5 -20.30 6.57 15.81
C PRO A 5 -19.30 7.33 14.94
N ASP A 6 -18.53 8.22 15.54
CA ASP A 6 -17.56 8.99 14.77
C ASP A 6 -16.44 8.12 14.29
N LEU A 7 -15.97 7.19 15.15
CA LEU A 7 -14.93 6.26 14.76
C LEU A 7 -15.42 5.32 13.66
N ALA A 8 -16.63 4.80 13.81
CA ALA A 8 -17.20 3.91 12.82
C ALA A 8 -17.41 4.63 11.50
N ALA A 9 -17.94 5.87 11.55
CA ALA A 9 -18.16 6.66 10.35
C ALA A 9 -16.84 6.98 9.66
N GLU A 10 -15.84 7.36 10.42
CA GLU A 10 -14.52 7.65 9.87
C GLU A 10 -13.94 6.43 9.17
N SER A 11 -14.02 5.28 9.81
CA SER A 11 -13.52 4.05 9.23
C SER A 11 -14.25 3.71 7.94
N LEU A 12 -15.55 3.90 7.90
CA LEU A 12 -16.34 3.62 6.72
C LEU A 12 -16.10 4.63 5.61
N MET A 13 -15.97 5.91 5.96
CA MET A 13 -15.81 6.98 4.96
C MET A 13 -14.43 6.97 4.33
N GLN A 14 -13.42 6.73 5.11
CA GLN A 14 -12.07 6.56 4.58
C GLN A 14 -11.96 5.25 3.85
N GLY A 15 -12.97 4.43 4.03
CA GLY A 15 -12.96 3.09 3.57
C GLY A 15 -11.94 2.30 4.38
N HIS A 16 -12.03 1.04 4.29
CA HIS A 16 -10.95 0.22 4.74
C HIS A 16 -9.84 0.35 3.72
N ASN A 17 -8.64 0.14 4.18
CA ASN A 17 -7.47 0.17 3.34
C ASN A 17 -7.57 -0.98 2.32
N PRO A 18 -7.63 -0.70 1.02
CA PRO A 18 -7.73 -1.77 0.01
C PRO A 18 -6.42 -2.52 -0.17
N LEU A 19 -5.31 -1.97 0.35
CA LEU A 19 -4.01 -2.60 0.20
C LEU A 19 -3.85 -3.71 1.22
N SER A 20 -3.31 -4.85 0.79
CA SER A 20 -2.92 -5.91 1.71
C SER A 20 -1.74 -5.44 2.55
N GLU A 21 -1.47 -6.15 3.66
CA GLU A 21 -0.31 -5.83 4.48
C GLU A 21 0.98 -5.90 3.66
N ARG A 22 1.09 -6.87 2.78
CA ARG A 22 2.28 -7.03 1.96
C ARG A 22 2.41 -5.89 0.95
N GLU A 23 1.29 -5.48 0.35
CA GLU A 23 1.31 -4.33 -0.56
C GLU A 23 1.72 -3.06 0.17
N GLN A 24 1.27 -2.88 1.39
CA GLN A 24 1.68 -1.74 2.21
C GLN A 24 3.17 -1.78 2.50
N GLN A 25 3.70 -2.94 2.86
CA GLN A 25 5.13 -3.09 3.12
C GLN A 25 5.95 -2.75 1.88
N VAL A 26 5.50 -3.24 0.73
CA VAL A 26 6.18 -2.94 -0.54
C VAL A 26 6.17 -1.45 -0.82
N LEU A 27 5.03 -0.80 -0.68
CA LEU A 27 4.94 0.64 -0.96
C LEU A 27 5.76 1.48 0.02
N ARG A 28 5.87 1.07 1.27
CA ARG A 28 6.73 1.78 2.23
C ARG A 28 8.19 1.73 1.80
N LEU A 29 8.62 0.59 1.25
CA LEU A 29 9.97 0.47 0.74
C LEU A 29 10.16 1.27 -0.54
N VAL A 30 9.12 1.33 -1.38
CA VAL A 30 9.14 2.20 -2.56
C VAL A 30 9.31 3.66 -2.15
N GLU A 31 8.62 4.10 -1.11
CA GLU A 31 8.79 5.46 -0.58
C GLU A 31 10.23 5.75 -0.20
N GLY A 32 10.91 4.76 0.34
CA GLY A 32 12.30 4.87 0.75
C GLY A 32 13.28 4.83 -0.40
N GLY A 33 12.79 4.66 -1.63
CA GLY A 33 13.65 4.61 -2.81
C GLY A 33 14.22 3.25 -3.14
N ALA A 34 13.73 2.19 -2.50
CA ALA A 34 14.27 0.85 -2.72
C ALA A 34 13.93 0.36 -4.13
N SER A 35 14.89 -0.34 -4.74
CA SER A 35 14.67 -1.01 -6.02
C SER A 35 13.81 -2.25 -5.81
N MET A 36 13.26 -2.79 -6.91
CA MET A 36 12.49 -4.03 -6.84
C MET A 36 13.29 -5.16 -6.26
N THR A 37 14.57 -5.23 -6.63
CA THR A 37 15.48 -6.25 -6.11
C THR A 37 15.72 -6.09 -4.61
N ALA A 38 15.90 -4.84 -4.17
CA ALA A 38 16.10 -4.56 -2.75
C ALA A 38 14.85 -4.91 -1.94
N ILE A 39 13.65 -4.57 -2.47
CA ILE A 39 12.40 -4.91 -1.82
C ILE A 39 12.24 -6.43 -1.69
N ALA A 40 12.52 -7.14 -2.78
CA ALA A 40 12.44 -8.60 -2.77
C ALA A 40 13.36 -9.20 -1.71
N SER A 41 14.57 -8.70 -1.63
CA SER A 41 15.54 -9.15 -0.63
C SER A 41 15.05 -8.87 0.79
N GLU A 42 14.56 -7.66 1.02
CA GLU A 42 14.08 -7.23 2.34
C GLU A 42 12.92 -8.09 2.82
N LEU A 43 12.01 -8.42 1.93
CA LEU A 43 10.79 -9.14 2.28
C LEU A 43 10.89 -10.64 2.07
N PHE A 44 12.04 -11.14 1.65
CA PHE A 44 12.25 -12.56 1.36
C PHE A 44 11.28 -13.07 0.29
N LEU A 45 11.09 -12.27 -0.76
CA LEU A 45 10.20 -12.58 -1.87
C LEU A 45 10.99 -12.60 -3.16
N SER A 46 10.42 -13.24 -4.19
CA SER A 46 10.99 -13.12 -5.53
C SER A 46 10.68 -11.74 -6.10
N VAL A 47 11.49 -11.29 -7.05
CA VAL A 47 11.23 -10.02 -7.74
C VAL A 47 9.87 -10.07 -8.46
N GLY A 48 9.53 -11.23 -9.04
CA GLY A 48 8.23 -11.39 -9.70
C GLY A 48 7.07 -11.18 -8.74
N THR A 49 7.17 -11.71 -7.53
CA THR A 49 6.14 -11.52 -6.52
C THR A 49 6.04 -10.06 -6.11
N VAL A 50 7.18 -9.39 -5.94
CA VAL A 50 7.19 -7.95 -5.63
C VAL A 50 6.49 -7.16 -6.74
N ARG A 51 6.80 -7.49 -8.00
CA ARG A 51 6.14 -6.82 -9.14
C ARG A 51 4.63 -7.03 -9.12
N ASN A 52 4.18 -8.21 -8.75
CA ASN A 52 2.75 -8.48 -8.64
C ASN A 52 2.10 -7.62 -7.57
N HIS A 53 2.76 -7.48 -6.42
CA HIS A 53 2.26 -6.61 -5.36
C HIS A 53 2.24 -5.15 -5.80
N VAL A 54 3.26 -4.70 -6.51
CA VAL A 54 3.32 -3.34 -7.02
C VAL A 54 2.21 -3.11 -8.05
N SER A 55 2.02 -4.03 -8.98
CA SER A 55 0.96 -3.91 -9.99
C SER A 55 -0.42 -3.83 -9.35
N SER A 56 -0.66 -4.67 -8.35
CA SER A 56 -1.91 -4.66 -7.61
C SER A 56 -2.12 -3.32 -6.90
N ALA A 57 -1.08 -2.82 -6.24
CA ALA A 57 -1.14 -1.54 -5.54
C ALA A 57 -1.39 -0.38 -6.50
N ILE A 58 -0.75 -0.39 -7.67
CA ILE A 58 -0.97 0.61 -8.71
C ILE A 58 -2.44 0.59 -9.12
N GLY A 59 -3.00 -0.59 -9.36
CA GLY A 59 -4.41 -0.71 -9.72
C GLY A 59 -5.35 -0.18 -8.63
N LYS A 60 -5.05 -0.49 -7.38
CA LYS A 60 -5.90 -0.09 -6.25
C LYS A 60 -5.83 1.40 -5.96
N THR A 61 -4.71 2.04 -6.26
CA THR A 61 -4.55 3.49 -6.06
C THR A 61 -4.94 4.31 -7.27
N GLY A 62 -5.04 3.68 -8.44
CA GLY A 62 -5.27 4.39 -9.69
C GLY A 62 -4.06 5.18 -10.15
N ALA A 63 -2.88 4.84 -9.66
CA ALA A 63 -1.65 5.57 -9.95
C ALA A 63 -1.08 5.17 -11.31
N ALA A 64 -0.16 5.99 -11.82
CA ALA A 64 0.50 5.72 -13.09
C ALA A 64 1.74 4.84 -12.93
N ASN A 65 2.34 4.83 -11.74
CA ASN A 65 3.55 4.08 -11.47
C ASN A 65 3.67 3.82 -9.97
N ARG A 66 4.70 3.05 -9.58
CA ARG A 66 4.85 2.66 -8.18
C ARG A 66 5.12 3.84 -7.25
N THR A 67 5.85 4.83 -7.72
CA THR A 67 6.15 6.00 -6.90
C THR A 67 4.86 6.77 -6.61
N GLU A 68 4.05 6.99 -7.64
CA GLU A 68 2.78 7.66 -7.49
C GLU A 68 1.82 6.84 -6.62
N ALA A 69 1.86 5.51 -6.74
CA ALA A 69 1.06 4.64 -5.89
C ALA A 69 1.40 4.83 -4.42
N ALA A 70 2.69 4.92 -4.09
CA ALA A 70 3.13 5.13 -2.73
C ALA A 70 2.68 6.51 -2.22
N VAL A 71 2.82 7.55 -3.04
CA VAL A 71 2.37 8.89 -2.67
C VAL A 71 0.86 8.91 -2.41
N THR A 72 0.09 8.34 -3.33
CA THR A 72 -1.36 8.29 -3.20
C THR A 72 -1.79 7.52 -1.95
N ALA A 73 -1.17 6.36 -1.73
CA ALA A 73 -1.49 5.54 -0.57
C ALA A 73 -1.19 6.29 0.73
N ARG A 74 -0.07 7.01 0.77
CA ARG A 74 0.28 7.81 1.95
C ARG A 74 -0.73 8.92 2.17
N GLN A 75 -1.12 9.61 1.12
CA GLN A 75 -2.08 10.70 1.22
C GLN A 75 -3.44 10.22 1.72
N ARG A 76 -3.82 9.00 1.37
CA ARG A 76 -5.09 8.43 1.79
C ARG A 76 -5.05 7.75 3.15
N GLY A 77 -3.89 7.74 3.79
CA GLY A 77 -3.72 7.11 5.09
C GLY A 77 -3.63 5.60 5.03
N TRP A 78 -3.27 5.05 3.89
CA TRP A 78 -3.13 3.60 3.71
C TRP A 78 -1.73 3.07 4.05
N LEU A 79 -0.79 3.96 4.28
CA LEU A 79 0.57 3.60 4.68
C LEU A 79 0.91 4.12 6.06
#